data_fe2b590116d1fe831691b5da3f9bde4a
#
_entry.id   fe2b590116d1fe831691b5da3f9bde4a
#
_cell.length_a   1.000
_cell.length_b   1.000
_cell.length_c   1.000
_cell.angle_alpha   90.00
_cell.angle_beta   90.00
_cell.angle_gamma   90.00
#
_symmetry.space_group_name_H-M   'P 1'
#
loop_
_entity.id
_entity.type
_entity.pdbx_description
1 polymer ?
#
loop_
_entity_poly.entity_id
_entity_poly.type
_entity_poly.pdbx_seq_one_letter_code
_entity_poly.pdbx_strand_id
1 'polypeptide(L)'
;MRTDLFDFDLPADRIALRPVTPRDAARLLVVKPGAAPELEDRAVSDLPDLLRAGDALVVNDSKVIAARLRGRRIGRGATEPAIEATLHKRLDGSHWRAFILGARKVEVGDTLRFGAEGKVCFLDELNAQVSQKDEGGEVTLSFSFHGPVLDQAIAERGDMPLPPYIASRREPDETDRADYQTVFAKMEGSVAAPTAGLHFTDELLERLKARNIGLHKVTLHVGAGTFLPVKADDTAGHTMHAETGVVTAETAAALNAIRAAGGRIVAVGSTALRLMESAAAEDGRLHEFSGDTAIFITPGYRFRAVDLMLTNFHLPRSTLFMLVAAFSGLETMQRAYKHAISAGYRFYSYGDACLLYPVS
;
A
#
# COMPACT_ATOMS: atom_id res chain seq x y z
N MET A 1 -13.54 5.29 19.16
CA MET A 1 -14.50 5.89 18.18
C MET A 1 -15.19 4.76 17.44
N ARG A 2 -16.52 4.81 17.27
CA ARG A 2 -17.26 3.75 16.57
C ARG A 2 -16.86 3.64 15.11
N THR A 3 -16.65 2.42 14.63
CA THR A 3 -16.19 2.16 13.25
C THR A 3 -17.29 2.33 12.20
N ASP A 4 -18.57 2.28 12.60
CA ASP A 4 -19.71 2.52 11.71
C ASP A 4 -19.82 3.98 11.23
N LEU A 5 -19.21 4.95 11.93
CA LEU A 5 -19.08 6.34 11.46
C LEU A 5 -18.30 6.47 10.13
N PHE A 6 -17.50 5.46 9.81
CA PHE A 6 -16.68 5.40 8.61
C PHE A 6 -17.29 4.48 7.53
N ASP A 7 -18.57 4.15 7.68
CA ASP A 7 -19.30 3.35 6.72
C ASP A 7 -19.98 4.23 5.66
N PHE A 8 -20.09 3.71 4.46
CA PHE A 8 -20.83 4.33 3.35
C PHE A 8 -21.17 3.25 2.30
N ASP A 9 -22.24 3.48 1.55
CA ASP A 9 -22.65 2.58 0.48
C ASP A 9 -21.76 2.79 -0.77
N LEU A 10 -20.98 1.77 -1.12
CA LEU A 10 -20.12 1.75 -2.29
C LEU A 10 -20.63 0.73 -3.29
N PRO A 11 -21.21 1.16 -4.43
CA PRO A 11 -21.62 0.27 -5.50
C PRO A 11 -20.44 -0.55 -6.05
N ALA A 12 -20.65 -1.84 -6.25
CA ALA A 12 -19.58 -2.77 -6.63
C ALA A 12 -18.97 -2.47 -8.01
N ASP A 13 -19.72 -1.82 -8.91
CA ASP A 13 -19.27 -1.36 -10.22
C ASP A 13 -18.33 -0.16 -10.17
N ARG A 14 -18.25 0.52 -9.02
CA ARG A 14 -17.30 1.62 -8.79
C ARG A 14 -15.89 1.14 -8.46
N ILE A 15 -15.70 -0.12 -8.12
CA ILE A 15 -14.37 -0.67 -7.81
C ILE A 15 -13.64 -1.01 -9.10
N ALA A 16 -12.52 -0.31 -9.37
CA ALA A 16 -11.72 -0.51 -10.56
C ALA A 16 -10.92 -1.82 -10.51
N LEU A 17 -10.98 -2.61 -11.58
CA LEU A 17 -10.22 -3.86 -11.71
C LEU A 17 -8.99 -3.71 -12.60
N ARG A 18 -8.86 -2.56 -13.31
CA ARG A 18 -7.74 -2.17 -14.17
C ARG A 18 -7.46 -0.68 -14.06
N PRO A 19 -6.21 -0.23 -14.20
CA PRO A 19 -5.90 1.19 -14.28
C PRO A 19 -6.44 1.81 -15.58
N VAL A 20 -6.55 3.14 -15.62
CA VAL A 20 -6.71 3.87 -16.89
C VAL A 20 -5.37 3.93 -17.62
N THR A 21 -5.45 4.18 -18.91
CA THR A 21 -4.28 4.40 -19.75
C THR A 21 -4.50 5.69 -20.57
N PRO A 22 -3.57 6.67 -20.48
CA PRO A 22 -2.42 6.72 -19.59
C PRO A 22 -2.84 6.83 -18.11
N ARG A 23 -1.94 6.51 -17.16
CA ARG A 23 -2.28 6.42 -15.74
C ARG A 23 -2.66 7.76 -15.11
N ASP A 24 -2.04 8.85 -15.58
CA ASP A 24 -2.32 10.23 -15.14
C ASP A 24 -3.61 10.82 -15.75
N ALA A 25 -4.28 10.09 -16.66
CA ALA A 25 -5.66 10.40 -17.06
C ALA A 25 -6.71 10.02 -16.01
N ALA A 26 -6.31 9.38 -14.90
CA ALA A 26 -7.21 9.14 -13.77
C ALA A 26 -7.79 10.46 -13.26
N ARG A 27 -9.05 10.43 -12.81
CA ARG A 27 -9.69 11.61 -12.23
C ARG A 27 -9.08 11.94 -10.87
N LEU A 28 -9.12 13.22 -10.53
CA LEU A 28 -8.61 13.76 -9.27
C LEU A 28 -9.68 14.62 -8.61
N LEU A 29 -10.12 14.24 -7.41
CA LEU A 29 -10.98 15.11 -6.60
C LEU A 29 -10.10 15.93 -5.66
N VAL A 30 -10.08 17.24 -5.84
CA VAL A 30 -9.42 18.16 -4.91
C VAL A 30 -10.39 18.49 -3.79
N VAL A 31 -9.98 18.24 -2.55
CA VAL A 31 -10.80 18.44 -1.35
C VAL A 31 -10.14 19.49 -0.47
N LYS A 32 -10.82 20.64 -0.31
CA LYS A 32 -10.34 21.81 0.47
C LYS A 32 -11.36 22.12 1.58
N PRO A 33 -11.24 21.53 2.76
CA PRO A 33 -12.18 21.74 3.86
C PRO A 33 -12.44 23.22 4.14
N GLY A 34 -13.72 23.61 4.18
CA GLY A 34 -14.14 24.99 4.47
C GLY A 34 -13.94 25.99 3.34
N ALA A 35 -13.38 25.59 2.19
CA ALA A 35 -13.25 26.50 1.03
C ALA A 35 -14.55 26.56 0.19
N ALA A 36 -14.59 27.53 -0.72
CA ALA A 36 -15.65 27.64 -1.72
C ALA A 36 -15.02 27.76 -3.13
N PRO A 37 -15.08 26.73 -3.97
CA PRO A 37 -15.69 25.41 -3.73
C PRO A 37 -14.86 24.52 -2.80
N GLU A 38 -15.53 23.67 -2.02
CA GLU A 38 -14.90 22.67 -1.15
C GLU A 38 -14.36 21.47 -1.97
N LEU A 39 -15.08 21.11 -3.04
CA LEU A 39 -14.77 19.98 -3.92
C LEU A 39 -14.58 20.49 -5.35
N GLU A 40 -13.52 20.02 -6.01
CA GLU A 40 -13.19 20.42 -7.37
C GLU A 40 -12.75 19.19 -8.18
N ASP A 41 -13.49 18.90 -9.28
CA ASP A 41 -13.19 17.80 -10.18
C ASP A 41 -12.05 18.18 -11.14
N ARG A 42 -10.99 17.36 -11.16
CA ARG A 42 -9.78 17.51 -11.96
C ARG A 42 -9.32 16.15 -12.52
N ALA A 43 -8.18 16.14 -13.20
CA ALA A 43 -7.42 14.96 -13.56
C ALA A 43 -6.07 14.93 -12.80
N VAL A 44 -5.47 13.77 -12.65
CA VAL A 44 -4.13 13.65 -12.03
C VAL A 44 -3.09 14.41 -12.86
N SER A 45 -3.26 14.46 -14.18
CA SER A 45 -2.44 15.25 -15.09
C SER A 45 -2.43 16.76 -14.79
N ASP A 46 -3.41 17.29 -14.03
CA ASP A 46 -3.45 18.70 -13.60
C ASP A 46 -2.62 18.96 -12.33
N LEU A 47 -2.02 17.93 -11.72
CA LEU A 47 -1.26 18.07 -10.47
C LEU A 47 -0.17 19.15 -10.52
N PRO A 48 0.58 19.36 -11.64
CA PRO A 48 1.55 20.45 -11.74
C PRO A 48 0.96 21.86 -11.57
N ASP A 49 -0.32 22.05 -11.87
CA ASP A 49 -1.02 23.34 -11.74
C ASP A 49 -1.68 23.52 -10.36
N LEU A 50 -1.85 22.43 -9.61
CA LEU A 50 -2.42 22.42 -8.25
C LEU A 50 -1.37 22.58 -7.16
N LEU A 51 -0.12 22.24 -7.46
CA LEU A 51 1.02 22.39 -6.56
C LEU A 51 1.77 23.69 -6.83
N ARG A 52 2.62 24.11 -5.87
CA ARG A 52 3.42 25.34 -5.93
C ARG A 52 4.87 25.01 -6.18
N ALA A 53 5.58 25.90 -6.86
CA ALA A 53 7.04 25.82 -6.92
C ALA A 53 7.63 25.77 -5.51
N GLY A 54 8.54 24.85 -5.27
CA GLY A 54 9.13 24.60 -3.95
C GLY A 54 8.38 23.57 -3.09
N ASP A 55 7.20 23.08 -3.51
CA ASP A 55 6.57 21.91 -2.86
C ASP A 55 7.38 20.63 -3.11
N ALA A 56 7.26 19.66 -2.22
CA ALA A 56 7.90 18.35 -2.34
C ALA A 56 6.90 17.21 -2.30
N LEU A 57 6.88 16.38 -3.35
CA LEU A 57 6.22 15.09 -3.35
C LEU A 57 7.08 14.06 -2.60
N VAL A 58 6.50 13.33 -1.66
CA VAL A 58 7.14 12.21 -0.97
C VAL A 58 6.46 10.92 -1.40
N VAL A 59 7.20 10.05 -2.09
CA VAL A 59 6.71 8.81 -2.67
C VAL A 59 7.33 7.60 -1.98
N ASN A 60 6.58 6.49 -1.90
CA ASN A 60 7.11 5.21 -1.46
C ASN A 60 7.74 4.48 -2.66
N ASP A 61 9.03 4.14 -2.58
CA ASP A 61 9.78 3.48 -3.64
C ASP A 61 9.88 1.95 -3.46
N SER A 62 9.08 1.37 -2.57
CA SER A 62 9.06 -0.07 -2.41
C SER A 62 8.54 -0.78 -3.66
N LYS A 63 9.17 -1.92 -3.99
CA LYS A 63 8.85 -2.77 -5.14
C LYS A 63 8.10 -4.01 -4.69
N VAL A 64 6.98 -4.30 -5.34
CA VAL A 64 6.20 -5.51 -5.07
C VAL A 64 6.94 -6.73 -5.60
N ILE A 65 7.11 -7.73 -4.74
CA ILE A 65 7.68 -9.03 -5.10
C ILE A 65 6.59 -10.02 -5.50
N ALA A 66 6.94 -11.09 -6.22
CA ALA A 66 6.03 -12.17 -6.60
C ALA A 66 5.69 -13.06 -5.37
N ALA A 67 5.08 -12.48 -4.36
CA ALA A 67 4.92 -13.04 -3.02
C ALA A 67 3.82 -14.11 -2.91
N ARG A 68 3.05 -14.37 -3.97
CA ARG A 68 1.98 -15.36 -3.99
C ARG A 68 2.49 -16.68 -4.54
N LEU A 69 2.67 -17.66 -3.67
CA LEU A 69 3.22 -18.99 -3.98
C LEU A 69 2.12 -20.04 -3.98
N ARG A 70 1.89 -20.68 -5.12
CA ARG A 70 0.98 -21.83 -5.22
C ARG A 70 1.77 -23.13 -5.08
N GLY A 71 1.23 -24.10 -4.35
CA GLY A 71 1.92 -25.36 -4.09
C GLY A 71 1.06 -26.43 -3.45
N ARG A 72 1.72 -27.41 -2.90
CA ARG A 72 1.09 -28.54 -2.20
C ARG A 72 1.77 -28.79 -0.85
N ARG A 73 1.02 -29.24 0.14
CA ARG A 73 1.58 -29.86 1.33
C ARG A 73 1.99 -31.29 0.99
N ILE A 74 3.23 -31.64 1.30
CA ILE A 74 3.81 -32.97 1.01
C ILE A 74 4.22 -33.69 2.30
N GLY A 75 4.44 -35.00 2.21
CA GLY A 75 5.06 -35.80 3.27
C GLY A 75 4.16 -36.21 4.44
N ARG A 76 2.89 -35.76 4.51
CA ARG A 76 1.96 -36.14 5.58
C ARG A 76 0.69 -36.82 5.02
N GLY A 77 0.59 -38.14 5.22
CA GLY A 77 -0.54 -38.95 4.75
C GLY A 77 -0.53 -39.23 3.25
N ALA A 78 -1.62 -39.81 2.75
CA ALA A 78 -1.76 -40.25 1.36
C ALA A 78 -2.17 -39.12 0.39
N THR A 79 -2.45 -37.90 0.88
CA THR A 79 -2.95 -36.80 0.06
C THR A 79 -2.00 -35.57 0.12
N GLU A 80 -1.80 -34.96 -1.02
CA GLU A 80 -1.05 -33.72 -1.17
C GLU A 80 -2.01 -32.57 -1.47
N PRO A 81 -2.68 -32.00 -0.45
CA PRO A 81 -3.64 -30.92 -0.68
C PRO A 81 -3.00 -29.68 -1.25
N ALA A 82 -3.65 -29.07 -2.24
CA ALA A 82 -3.24 -27.77 -2.75
C ALA A 82 -3.35 -26.69 -1.66
N ILE A 83 -2.36 -25.83 -1.63
CA ILE A 83 -2.26 -24.65 -0.76
C ILE A 83 -1.79 -23.44 -1.57
N GLU A 84 -2.08 -22.26 -1.06
CA GLU A 84 -1.55 -21.00 -1.56
C GLU A 84 -1.01 -20.22 -0.37
N ALA A 85 0.25 -19.78 -0.47
CA ALA A 85 0.91 -18.93 0.51
C ALA A 85 1.11 -17.53 -0.04
N THR A 86 0.69 -16.50 0.70
CA THR A 86 1.04 -15.11 0.42
C THR A 86 2.05 -14.65 1.44
N LEU A 87 3.30 -14.53 1.03
CA LEU A 87 4.38 -13.99 1.87
C LEU A 87 4.06 -12.54 2.20
N HIS A 88 4.28 -12.09 3.44
CA HIS A 88 3.97 -10.70 3.80
C HIS A 88 4.99 -10.01 4.71
N LYS A 89 5.84 -10.74 5.40
CA LYS A 89 6.93 -10.16 6.20
C LYS A 89 8.14 -11.08 6.18
N ARG A 90 9.28 -10.54 5.75
CA ARG A 90 10.56 -11.22 5.85
C ARG A 90 11.07 -11.12 7.30
N LEU A 91 11.51 -12.23 7.88
CA LEU A 91 12.09 -12.28 9.22
C LEU A 91 13.61 -12.27 9.15
N ASP A 92 14.17 -13.06 8.22
CA ASP A 92 15.62 -13.15 7.96
C ASP A 92 15.90 -13.67 6.54
N GLY A 93 17.11 -14.18 6.31
CA GLY A 93 17.54 -14.69 5.00
C GLY A 93 16.76 -15.88 4.46
N SER A 94 16.06 -16.64 5.30
CA SER A 94 15.33 -17.87 4.92
C SER A 94 13.91 -17.96 5.50
N HIS A 95 13.54 -17.08 6.43
CA HIS A 95 12.25 -17.14 7.11
C HIS A 95 11.33 -16.01 6.67
N TRP A 96 10.07 -16.38 6.38
CA TRP A 96 9.00 -15.45 6.03
C TRP A 96 7.73 -15.76 6.81
N ARG A 97 7.01 -14.72 7.23
CA ARG A 97 5.61 -14.86 7.60
C ARG A 97 4.74 -14.86 6.35
N ALA A 98 3.72 -15.73 6.35
CA ALA A 98 2.83 -15.92 5.23
C ALA A 98 1.40 -16.19 5.70
N PHE A 99 0.41 -15.71 4.94
CA PHE A 99 -0.96 -16.17 5.06
C PHE A 99 -1.18 -17.39 4.15
N ILE A 100 -1.78 -18.47 4.69
CA ILE A 100 -2.07 -19.68 3.92
C ILE A 100 -3.57 -19.76 3.62
N LEU A 101 -3.92 -19.74 2.34
CA LEU A 101 -5.26 -20.12 1.92
C LEU A 101 -5.38 -21.66 2.05
N GLY A 102 -6.30 -22.10 2.90
CA GLY A 102 -6.39 -23.51 3.29
C GLY A 102 -5.57 -23.88 4.53
N ALA A 103 -5.28 -22.92 5.42
CA ALA A 103 -4.48 -23.09 6.63
C ALA A 103 -4.95 -24.24 7.56
N ARG A 104 -6.21 -24.68 7.48
CA ARG A 104 -6.72 -25.86 8.21
C ARG A 104 -6.05 -27.18 7.77
N LYS A 105 -5.46 -27.20 6.57
CA LYS A 105 -4.76 -28.37 6.01
C LYS A 105 -3.28 -28.43 6.40
N VAL A 106 -2.78 -27.40 7.10
CA VAL A 106 -1.36 -27.18 7.37
C VAL A 106 -1.12 -27.13 8.88
N GLU A 107 -0.07 -27.80 9.35
CA GLU A 107 0.37 -27.87 10.74
C GLU A 107 1.87 -27.56 10.84
N VAL A 108 2.32 -27.21 12.05
CA VAL A 108 3.77 -27.05 12.35
C VAL A 108 4.50 -28.37 12.03
N GLY A 109 5.63 -28.26 11.33
CA GLY A 109 6.41 -29.42 10.86
C GLY A 109 6.05 -29.88 9.44
N ASP A 110 4.92 -29.45 8.86
CA ASP A 110 4.58 -29.79 7.48
C ASP A 110 5.58 -29.20 6.48
N THR A 111 5.86 -29.93 5.42
CA THR A 111 6.62 -29.43 4.27
C THR A 111 5.67 -28.99 3.17
N LEU A 112 5.90 -27.78 2.68
CA LEU A 112 5.19 -27.16 1.55
C LEU A 112 6.14 -27.09 0.36
N ARG A 113 5.69 -27.61 -0.81
CA ARG A 113 6.40 -27.54 -2.09
C ARG A 113 5.69 -26.55 -2.97
N PHE A 114 6.42 -25.55 -3.47
CA PHE A 114 5.90 -24.47 -4.32
C PHE A 114 6.40 -24.62 -5.75
N GLY A 115 5.52 -24.30 -6.71
CA GLY A 115 5.74 -24.35 -8.16
C GLY A 115 4.82 -25.36 -8.85
N ALA A 116 4.57 -25.13 -10.15
CA ALA A 116 3.76 -26.03 -10.96
C ALA A 116 4.57 -27.25 -11.41
N GLU A 117 3.95 -28.43 -11.43
CA GLU A 117 4.52 -29.63 -12.05
C GLU A 117 4.89 -29.33 -13.52
N GLY A 118 6.12 -29.65 -13.91
CA GLY A 118 6.57 -29.56 -15.32
C GLY A 118 7.28 -28.27 -15.73
N LYS A 119 7.41 -27.25 -14.91
CA LYS A 119 8.33 -26.13 -15.16
C LYS A 119 9.72 -26.54 -14.66
N VAL A 120 10.56 -26.98 -15.57
CA VAL A 120 12.00 -27.23 -15.31
C VAL A 120 12.63 -25.86 -15.08
N CYS A 121 12.99 -25.56 -13.85
CA CYS A 121 13.74 -24.37 -13.47
C CYS A 121 15.12 -24.78 -12.99
N PHE A 122 16.10 -23.89 -13.11
CA PHE A 122 17.48 -24.13 -12.68
C PHE A 122 17.61 -24.42 -11.17
N LEU A 123 16.57 -24.05 -10.39
CA LEU A 123 16.41 -24.33 -8.96
C LEU A 123 15.25 -25.34 -8.79
N ASP A 124 15.58 -26.61 -8.62
CA ASP A 124 14.70 -27.77 -8.75
C ASP A 124 13.36 -27.70 -7.99
N GLU A 125 13.33 -27.32 -6.74
CA GLU A 125 12.11 -27.24 -5.95
C GLU A 125 12.20 -26.13 -4.88
N LEU A 126 11.21 -25.24 -4.81
CA LEU A 126 11.08 -24.32 -3.71
C LEU A 126 10.30 -24.97 -2.59
N ASN A 127 11.00 -25.48 -1.59
CA ASN A 127 10.42 -26.11 -0.40
C ASN A 127 10.51 -25.18 0.80
N ALA A 128 9.49 -25.24 1.67
CA ALA A 128 9.51 -24.59 2.97
C ALA A 128 8.88 -25.51 4.03
N GLN A 129 9.40 -25.43 5.24
CA GLN A 129 8.82 -26.06 6.41
C GLN A 129 8.00 -25.04 7.20
N VAL A 130 6.84 -25.42 7.69
CA VAL A 130 6.05 -24.62 8.63
C VAL A 130 6.70 -24.70 10.00
N SER A 131 7.37 -23.62 10.42
CA SER A 131 8.07 -23.57 11.72
C SER A 131 7.16 -23.05 12.84
N GLN A 132 6.16 -22.24 12.52
CA GLN A 132 5.17 -21.70 13.46
C GLN A 132 3.83 -21.53 12.77
N LYS A 133 2.75 -21.62 13.55
CA LYS A 133 1.39 -21.34 13.08
C LYS A 133 0.66 -20.50 14.11
N ASP A 134 0.19 -19.36 13.69
CA ASP A 134 -0.54 -18.39 14.51
C ASP A 134 -2.05 -18.42 14.18
N GLU A 135 -2.83 -17.66 14.92
CA GLU A 135 -4.25 -17.48 14.64
C GLU A 135 -4.48 -16.79 13.31
N GLY A 136 -5.68 -16.97 12.72
CA GLY A 136 -6.06 -16.33 11.45
C GLY A 136 -5.44 -16.94 10.18
N GLY A 137 -4.69 -18.05 10.30
CA GLY A 137 -4.07 -18.74 9.16
C GLY A 137 -2.70 -18.19 8.79
N GLU A 138 -2.10 -17.38 9.63
CA GLU A 138 -0.73 -16.93 9.51
C GLU A 138 0.24 -18.03 9.94
N VAL A 139 1.32 -18.19 9.19
CA VAL A 139 2.39 -19.16 9.48
C VAL A 139 3.76 -18.54 9.28
N THR A 140 4.78 -19.09 9.96
CA THR A 140 6.17 -18.84 9.62
C THR A 140 6.69 -19.99 8.76
N LEU A 141 7.22 -19.65 7.58
CA LEU A 141 7.84 -20.57 6.63
C LEU A 141 9.34 -20.47 6.70
N SER A 142 10.02 -21.61 6.92
CA SER A 142 11.47 -21.75 6.81
C SER A 142 11.79 -22.38 5.46
N PHE A 143 12.33 -21.61 4.55
CA PHE A 143 12.66 -22.03 3.18
C PHE A 143 13.96 -22.81 3.13
N SER A 144 14.07 -23.73 2.15
CA SER A 144 15.30 -24.50 1.87
C SER A 144 16.43 -23.63 1.26
N PHE A 145 16.11 -22.49 0.68
CA PHE A 145 17.04 -21.51 0.14
C PHE A 145 17.22 -20.32 1.08
N HIS A 146 18.29 -19.55 0.86
CA HIS A 146 18.66 -18.42 1.70
C HIS A 146 19.09 -17.21 0.87
N GLY A 147 18.77 -16.00 1.32
CA GLY A 147 19.23 -14.73 0.74
C GLY A 147 18.85 -14.57 -0.72
N PRO A 148 19.76 -14.07 -1.58
CA PRO A 148 19.45 -13.80 -3.01
C PRO A 148 18.97 -15.00 -3.79
N VAL A 149 19.39 -16.22 -3.42
CA VAL A 149 18.91 -17.45 -4.07
C VAL A 149 17.43 -17.69 -3.76
N LEU A 150 17.00 -17.44 -2.52
CA LEU A 150 15.59 -17.50 -2.16
C LEU A 150 14.79 -16.42 -2.91
N ASP A 151 15.32 -15.20 -3.00
CA ASP A 151 14.66 -14.09 -3.67
C ASP A 151 14.43 -14.42 -5.17
N GLN A 152 15.44 -15.00 -5.82
CA GLN A 152 15.31 -15.48 -7.20
C GLN A 152 14.27 -16.59 -7.32
N ALA A 153 14.27 -17.58 -6.43
CA ALA A 153 13.31 -18.68 -6.45
C ALA A 153 11.87 -18.18 -6.26
N ILE A 154 11.65 -17.22 -5.35
CA ILE A 154 10.35 -16.57 -5.17
C ILE A 154 9.93 -15.81 -6.43
N ALA A 155 10.83 -15.04 -7.05
CA ALA A 155 10.54 -14.27 -8.26
C ALA A 155 10.15 -15.15 -9.46
N GLU A 156 10.76 -16.34 -9.58
CA GLU A 156 10.51 -17.30 -10.66
C GLU A 156 9.23 -18.14 -10.45
N ARG A 157 8.92 -18.47 -9.19
CA ARG A 157 7.81 -19.38 -8.84
C ARG A 157 6.55 -18.65 -8.40
N GLY A 158 6.68 -17.41 -7.95
CA GLY A 158 5.57 -16.64 -7.43
C GLY A 158 4.79 -15.91 -8.51
N ASP A 159 3.54 -15.64 -8.17
CA ASP A 159 2.66 -14.74 -8.90
C ASP A 159 2.60 -13.37 -8.19
N MET A 160 2.20 -12.32 -8.94
CA MET A 160 1.94 -11.01 -8.36
C MET A 160 0.79 -11.11 -7.34
N PRO A 161 0.99 -10.63 -6.09
CA PRO A 161 -0.02 -10.70 -5.04
C PRO A 161 -1.08 -9.62 -5.23
N LEU A 162 -1.98 -9.81 -6.20
CA LEU A 162 -3.08 -8.87 -6.43
C LEU A 162 -3.98 -8.77 -5.20
N PRO A 163 -4.53 -7.58 -4.93
CA PRO A 163 -5.52 -7.41 -3.86
C PRO A 163 -6.67 -8.42 -3.98
N PRO A 164 -7.19 -8.95 -2.85
CA PRO A 164 -8.24 -9.98 -2.85
C PRO A 164 -9.49 -9.58 -3.65
N TYR A 165 -9.86 -8.29 -3.66
CA TYR A 165 -11.02 -7.80 -4.40
C TYR A 165 -10.86 -7.87 -5.93
N ILE A 166 -9.61 -7.84 -6.45
CA ILE A 166 -9.31 -8.06 -7.86
C ILE A 166 -9.26 -9.57 -8.11
N ALA A 167 -8.48 -10.30 -7.33
CA ALA A 167 -8.27 -11.74 -7.49
C ALA A 167 -9.57 -12.56 -7.38
N SER A 168 -10.60 -12.06 -6.67
CA SER A 168 -11.91 -12.70 -6.59
C SER A 168 -12.83 -12.44 -7.79
N ARG A 169 -12.48 -11.46 -8.65
CA ARG A 169 -13.33 -11.04 -9.78
C ARG A 169 -12.72 -11.33 -11.15
N ARG A 170 -11.43 -11.54 -11.22
CA ARG A 170 -10.71 -11.95 -12.44
C ARG A 170 -9.43 -12.70 -12.11
N GLU A 171 -9.02 -13.58 -13.01
CA GLU A 171 -7.71 -14.22 -12.91
C GLU A 171 -6.59 -13.19 -13.16
N PRO A 172 -5.44 -13.37 -12.50
CA PRO A 172 -4.23 -12.62 -12.81
C PRO A 172 -3.75 -12.91 -14.24
N ASP A 173 -3.18 -11.91 -14.90
CA ASP A 173 -2.55 -12.06 -16.22
C ASP A 173 -1.16 -11.38 -16.26
N GLU A 174 -0.50 -11.47 -17.42
CA GLU A 174 0.88 -10.98 -17.60
C GLU A 174 0.99 -9.46 -17.43
N THR A 175 -0.08 -8.71 -17.71
CA THR A 175 -0.07 -7.25 -17.57
C THR A 175 -0.04 -6.80 -16.11
N ASP A 176 -0.50 -7.65 -15.18
CA ASP A 176 -0.53 -7.32 -13.76
C ASP A 176 0.85 -7.06 -13.15
N ARG A 177 1.91 -7.65 -13.71
CA ARG A 177 3.28 -7.37 -13.26
C ARG A 177 3.68 -5.92 -13.50
N ALA A 178 3.27 -5.35 -14.63
CA ALA A 178 3.51 -3.95 -14.95
C ALA A 178 2.48 -3.05 -14.29
N ASP A 179 1.20 -3.46 -14.30
CA ASP A 179 0.09 -2.65 -13.79
C ASP A 179 0.16 -2.45 -12.26
N TYR A 180 0.68 -3.42 -11.53
CA TYR A 180 0.76 -3.36 -10.06
C TYR A 180 2.14 -2.95 -9.54
N GLN A 181 2.89 -2.16 -10.36
CA GLN A 181 4.15 -1.51 -9.97
C GLN A 181 4.08 -0.02 -10.24
N THR A 182 4.69 0.78 -9.37
CA THR A 182 4.84 2.22 -9.57
C THR A 182 6.10 2.51 -10.40
N VAL A 183 6.15 3.67 -11.06
CA VAL A 183 7.38 4.17 -11.73
C VAL A 183 8.52 4.43 -10.72
N PHE A 184 8.22 4.46 -9.43
CA PHE A 184 9.17 4.68 -8.34
C PHE A 184 9.80 3.39 -7.80
N ALA A 185 9.26 2.22 -8.14
CA ALA A 185 9.58 0.93 -7.54
C ALA A 185 11.08 0.59 -7.70
N LYS A 186 11.79 0.49 -6.56
CA LYS A 186 13.22 0.23 -6.49
C LYS A 186 13.57 -0.79 -5.40
N MET A 187 13.08 -0.60 -4.18
CA MET A 187 13.44 -1.39 -2.99
C MET A 187 12.52 -2.60 -2.87
N GLU A 188 13.02 -3.79 -3.19
CA GLU A 188 12.25 -5.05 -3.13
C GLU A 188 11.82 -5.40 -1.70
N GLY A 189 10.63 -6.01 -1.54
CA GLY A 189 10.14 -6.50 -0.25
C GLY A 189 8.68 -6.18 0.07
N SER A 190 7.99 -5.37 -0.74
CA SER A 190 6.56 -5.13 -0.58
C SER A 190 5.71 -6.27 -1.14
N VAL A 191 4.58 -6.52 -0.51
CA VAL A 191 3.54 -7.46 -0.96
C VAL A 191 2.37 -6.73 -1.59
N ALA A 192 2.19 -5.46 -1.28
CA ALA A 192 1.21 -4.60 -1.94
C ALA A 192 1.87 -3.35 -2.50
N ALA A 193 1.37 -2.88 -3.64
CA ALA A 193 1.86 -1.66 -4.25
C ALA A 193 1.43 -0.42 -3.44
N PRO A 194 2.26 0.64 -3.35
CA PRO A 194 1.84 1.94 -2.86
C PRO A 194 0.98 2.64 -3.93
N THR A 195 -0.32 2.28 -3.98
CA THR A 195 -1.20 2.44 -5.14
C THR A 195 -1.44 3.89 -5.56
N ALA A 196 -1.30 4.88 -4.68
CA ALA A 196 -1.33 6.29 -5.07
C ALA A 196 -0.18 6.66 -6.04
N GLY A 197 0.95 5.96 -5.96
CA GLY A 197 2.06 6.11 -6.89
C GLY A 197 1.80 5.55 -8.29
N LEU A 198 0.76 4.72 -8.46
CA LEU A 198 0.39 4.16 -9.76
C LEU A 198 -0.13 5.20 -10.75
N HIS A 199 -0.57 6.36 -10.29
CA HIS A 199 -1.07 7.44 -11.13
C HIS A 199 0.04 8.20 -11.87
N PHE A 200 1.30 8.02 -11.49
CA PHE A 200 2.40 8.78 -12.08
C PHE A 200 2.91 8.14 -13.37
N THR A 201 3.17 8.99 -14.35
CA THR A 201 3.86 8.69 -15.60
C THR A 201 5.16 9.47 -15.66
N ASP A 202 6.10 9.05 -16.52
CA ASP A 202 7.36 9.79 -16.71
C ASP A 202 7.08 11.21 -17.22
N GLU A 203 6.08 11.38 -18.10
CA GLU A 203 5.64 12.68 -18.62
C GLU A 203 5.12 13.61 -17.51
N LEU A 204 4.32 13.07 -16.57
CA LEU A 204 3.85 13.85 -15.42
C LEU A 204 5.02 14.27 -14.52
N LEU A 205 6.00 13.38 -14.30
CA LEU A 205 7.18 13.68 -13.49
C LEU A 205 8.04 14.80 -14.12
N GLU A 206 8.25 14.79 -15.43
CA GLU A 206 8.97 15.86 -16.12
C GLU A 206 8.22 17.20 -16.03
N ARG A 207 6.89 17.22 -16.13
CA ARG A 207 6.07 18.42 -15.94
C ARG A 207 6.15 18.96 -14.51
N LEU A 208 6.12 18.10 -13.50
CA LEU A 208 6.29 18.49 -12.10
C LEU A 208 7.68 19.09 -11.85
N LYS A 209 8.72 18.47 -12.37
CA LYS A 209 10.10 18.97 -12.30
C LYS A 209 10.25 20.34 -12.99
N ALA A 210 9.65 20.54 -14.17
CA ALA A 210 9.65 21.82 -14.88
C ALA A 210 8.96 22.95 -14.09
N ARG A 211 8.05 22.61 -13.17
CA ARG A 211 7.39 23.54 -12.23
C ARG A 211 8.16 23.72 -10.91
N ASN A 212 9.38 23.20 -10.82
CA ASN A 212 10.20 23.22 -9.61
C ASN A 212 9.52 22.57 -8.40
N ILE A 213 8.84 21.43 -8.62
CA ILE A 213 8.26 20.59 -7.58
C ILE A 213 9.23 19.44 -7.31
N GLY A 214 9.69 19.32 -6.07
CA GLY A 214 10.65 18.32 -5.64
C GLY A 214 10.06 16.92 -5.58
N LEU A 215 10.88 15.88 -5.80
CA LEU A 215 10.51 14.47 -5.63
C LEU A 215 11.48 13.82 -4.65
N HIS A 216 10.96 13.32 -3.53
CA HIS A 216 11.71 12.64 -2.48
C HIS A 216 11.16 11.23 -2.26
N LYS A 217 12.05 10.30 -1.93
CA LYS A 217 11.71 8.90 -1.77
C LYS A 217 11.85 8.47 -0.32
N VAL A 218 10.90 7.66 0.11
CA VAL A 218 10.94 6.91 1.37
C VAL A 218 10.61 5.45 1.04
N THR A 219 11.01 4.51 1.89
CA THR A 219 10.72 3.10 1.69
C THR A 219 9.83 2.59 2.81
N LEU A 220 8.64 2.08 2.51
CA LEU A 220 7.80 1.33 3.43
C LEU A 220 7.40 0.01 2.75
N HIS A 221 7.82 -1.11 3.31
CA HIS A 221 7.44 -2.42 2.81
C HIS A 221 6.02 -2.75 3.26
N VAL A 222 5.09 -2.63 2.31
CA VAL A 222 3.65 -2.81 2.56
C VAL A 222 3.34 -4.29 2.68
N GLY A 223 2.80 -4.70 3.85
CA GLY A 223 2.38 -6.06 4.11
C GLY A 223 0.96 -6.34 3.64
N ALA A 224 0.58 -7.63 3.57
CA ALA A 224 -0.77 -8.07 3.20
C ALA A 224 -1.85 -7.67 4.22
N GLY A 225 -1.46 -7.27 5.43
CA GLY A 225 -2.37 -6.76 6.46
C GLY A 225 -3.18 -5.54 6.05
N THR A 226 -2.67 -4.73 5.09
CA THR A 226 -3.36 -3.56 4.52
C THR A 226 -4.69 -3.92 3.84
N PHE A 227 -4.87 -5.18 3.42
CA PHE A 227 -6.11 -5.66 2.79
C PHE A 227 -7.14 -6.21 3.78
N LEU A 228 -6.78 -6.33 5.06
CA LEU A 228 -7.68 -6.88 6.06
C LEU A 228 -8.70 -5.82 6.52
N PRO A 229 -10.00 -6.17 6.58
CA PRO A 229 -11.00 -5.26 7.08
C PRO A 229 -10.87 -5.06 8.60
N VAL A 230 -11.25 -3.87 9.08
CA VAL A 230 -11.40 -3.61 10.51
C VAL A 230 -12.58 -4.42 11.03
N LYS A 231 -12.33 -5.35 11.95
CA LYS A 231 -13.35 -6.23 12.56
C LYS A 231 -13.91 -5.67 13.86
N ALA A 232 -13.18 -4.76 14.51
CA ALA A 232 -13.59 -4.16 15.78
C ALA A 232 -14.74 -3.15 15.58
N ASP A 233 -15.67 -3.09 16.50
CA ASP A 233 -16.75 -2.10 16.50
C ASP A 233 -16.28 -0.72 16.98
N ASP A 234 -15.13 -0.67 17.66
CA ASP A 234 -14.48 0.56 18.10
C ASP A 234 -13.01 0.58 17.64
N THR A 235 -12.54 1.77 17.25
CA THR A 235 -11.14 1.97 16.80
C THR A 235 -10.11 1.62 17.87
N ALA A 236 -10.44 1.77 19.15
CA ALA A 236 -9.55 1.40 20.26
C ALA A 236 -9.27 -0.11 20.34
N GLY A 237 -10.16 -0.94 19.80
CA GLY A 237 -9.99 -2.41 19.74
C GLY A 237 -9.23 -2.90 18.51
N HIS A 238 -8.81 -2.01 17.60
CA HIS A 238 -8.07 -2.38 16.39
C HIS A 238 -6.57 -2.28 16.60
N THR A 239 -5.84 -3.34 16.22
CA THR A 239 -4.37 -3.37 16.24
C THR A 239 -3.85 -3.31 14.80
N MET A 240 -3.04 -2.31 14.50
CA MET A 240 -2.38 -2.19 13.20
C MET A 240 -1.25 -3.21 13.07
N HIS A 241 -1.13 -3.82 11.90
CA HIS A 241 0.05 -4.61 11.55
C HIS A 241 1.25 -3.68 11.38
N ALA A 242 2.38 -4.10 11.97
CA ALA A 242 3.63 -3.36 11.84
C ALA A 242 4.23 -3.55 10.44
N GLU A 243 4.68 -2.47 9.84
CA GLU A 243 5.34 -2.41 8.53
C GLU A 243 6.72 -1.77 8.69
N THR A 244 7.74 -2.38 8.07
CA THR A 244 9.12 -1.88 8.16
C THR A 244 9.33 -0.74 7.17
N GLY A 245 9.86 0.38 7.66
CA GLY A 245 10.10 1.56 6.84
C GLY A 245 11.44 2.24 7.09
N VAL A 246 11.87 3.03 6.10
CA VAL A 246 13.11 3.80 6.13
C VAL A 246 12.87 5.22 5.60
N VAL A 247 13.29 6.20 6.38
CA VAL A 247 13.50 7.59 5.96
C VAL A 247 14.98 7.89 6.18
N THR A 248 15.74 8.14 5.11
CA THR A 248 17.17 8.41 5.25
C THR A 248 17.44 9.79 5.86
N ALA A 249 18.59 9.97 6.50
CA ALA A 249 19.01 11.25 7.04
C ALA A 249 19.03 12.34 5.96
N GLU A 250 19.44 12.00 4.73
CA GLU A 250 19.45 12.92 3.57
C GLU A 250 18.02 13.35 3.21
N THR A 251 17.09 12.41 3.10
CA THR A 251 15.67 12.71 2.81
C THR A 251 15.06 13.59 3.91
N ALA A 252 15.28 13.25 5.18
CA ALA A 252 14.79 14.05 6.31
C ALA A 252 15.34 15.47 6.29
N ALA A 253 16.65 15.65 6.07
CA ALA A 253 17.29 16.95 5.99
C ALA A 253 16.75 17.79 4.81
N ALA A 254 16.58 17.19 3.62
CA ALA A 254 16.05 17.85 2.44
C ALA A 254 14.61 18.34 2.67
N LEU A 255 13.74 17.52 3.24
CA LEU A 255 12.35 17.87 3.52
C LEU A 255 12.23 18.97 4.60
N ASN A 256 13.07 18.92 5.63
CA ASN A 256 13.15 20.00 6.63
C ASN A 256 13.59 21.33 6.00
N ALA A 257 14.55 21.30 5.08
CA ALA A 257 14.99 22.50 4.36
C ALA A 257 13.88 23.09 3.46
N ILE A 258 13.11 22.23 2.78
CA ILE A 258 11.96 22.64 1.97
C ILE A 258 10.91 23.34 2.83
N ARG A 259 10.54 22.79 3.99
CA ARG A 259 9.59 23.41 4.93
C ARG A 259 10.12 24.73 5.48
N ALA A 260 11.41 24.82 5.81
CA ALA A 260 12.04 26.04 6.26
C ALA A 260 12.02 27.15 5.19
N ALA A 261 12.03 26.77 3.90
CA ALA A 261 11.88 27.68 2.76
C ALA A 261 10.42 28.03 2.41
N GLY A 262 9.43 27.52 3.17
CA GLY A 262 7.99 27.74 2.96
C GLY A 262 7.33 26.81 1.95
N GLY A 263 8.03 25.77 1.48
CA GLY A 263 7.47 24.71 0.66
C GLY A 263 6.63 23.74 1.48
N ARG A 264 5.68 23.04 0.82
CA ARG A 264 4.78 22.08 1.46
C ARG A 264 5.24 20.65 1.18
N ILE A 265 5.03 19.78 2.14
CA ILE A 265 5.24 18.33 2.01
C ILE A 265 3.95 17.67 1.56
N VAL A 266 3.97 17.04 0.40
CA VAL A 266 2.83 16.36 -0.23
C VAL A 266 3.08 14.85 -0.17
N ALA A 267 2.41 14.14 0.73
CA ALA A 267 2.52 12.69 0.82
C ALA A 267 1.74 12.02 -0.33
N VAL A 268 2.41 11.15 -1.08
CA VAL A 268 1.79 10.30 -2.11
C VAL A 268 1.48 8.95 -1.50
N GLY A 269 0.21 8.79 -1.11
CA GLY A 269 -0.31 7.60 -0.45
C GLY A 269 -0.22 7.62 1.08
N SER A 270 -1.07 6.81 1.68
CA SER A 270 -1.10 6.59 3.14
C SER A 270 0.19 5.99 3.68
N THR A 271 0.92 5.23 2.86
CA THR A 271 2.21 4.63 3.22
C THR A 271 3.28 5.69 3.46
N ALA A 272 3.44 6.64 2.52
CA ALA A 272 4.37 7.76 2.68
C ALA A 272 3.95 8.64 3.86
N LEU A 273 2.66 8.97 3.99
CA LEU A 273 2.14 9.78 5.10
C LEU A 273 2.45 9.13 6.45
N ARG A 274 2.09 7.87 6.65
CA ARG A 274 2.31 7.16 7.92
C ARG A 274 3.78 7.09 8.30
N LEU A 275 4.66 6.86 7.32
CA LEU A 275 6.10 6.80 7.57
C LEU A 275 6.66 8.18 7.93
N MET A 276 6.23 9.25 7.24
CA MET A 276 6.63 10.62 7.55
C MET A 276 6.18 11.03 8.96
N GLU A 277 4.93 10.71 9.34
CA GLU A 277 4.42 11.01 10.69
C GLU A 277 5.14 10.19 11.78
N SER A 278 5.61 8.97 11.46
CA SER A 278 6.43 8.15 12.38
C SER A 278 7.85 8.70 12.53
N ALA A 279 8.39 9.37 11.51
CA ALA A 279 9.72 9.98 11.52
C ALA A 279 9.74 11.41 12.10
N ALA A 280 8.55 12.00 12.36
CA ALA A 280 8.42 13.38 12.82
C ALA A 280 8.47 13.49 14.34
N ALA A 281 9.29 14.41 14.85
CA ALA A 281 9.26 14.84 16.23
C ALA A 281 8.01 15.69 16.55
N GLU A 282 7.81 16.04 17.80
CA GLU A 282 6.65 16.85 18.26
C GLU A 282 6.60 18.24 17.63
N ASP A 283 7.74 18.82 17.31
CA ASP A 283 7.89 20.12 16.63
C ASP A 283 7.69 20.04 15.12
N GLY A 284 7.43 18.84 14.58
CA GLY A 284 7.26 18.55 13.16
C GLY A 284 8.56 18.37 12.39
N ARG A 285 9.72 18.43 13.03
CA ARG A 285 11.01 18.17 12.39
C ARG A 285 11.13 16.67 12.08
N LEU A 286 11.52 16.37 10.86
CA LEU A 286 11.78 15.01 10.41
C LEU A 286 13.18 14.56 10.83
N HIS A 287 13.27 13.32 11.26
CA HIS A 287 14.52 12.64 11.58
C HIS A 287 14.70 11.41 10.70
N GLU A 288 15.94 10.92 10.65
CA GLU A 288 16.18 9.59 10.12
C GLU A 288 15.32 8.57 10.88
N PHE A 289 14.74 7.64 10.14
CA PHE A 289 13.93 6.56 10.69
C PHE A 289 14.26 5.24 9.98
N SER A 290 14.51 4.20 10.76
CA SER A 290 14.68 2.84 10.25
C SER A 290 14.10 1.88 11.28
N GLY A 291 12.98 1.24 10.96
CA GLY A 291 12.29 0.34 11.88
C GLY A 291 10.84 0.07 11.49
N ASP A 292 10.12 -0.53 12.42
CA ASP A 292 8.71 -0.86 12.25
C ASP A 292 7.81 0.32 12.67
N THR A 293 6.78 0.60 11.87
CA THR A 293 5.68 1.51 12.22
C THR A 293 4.36 0.77 12.25
N ALA A 294 3.60 0.95 13.31
CA ALA A 294 2.23 0.47 13.46
C ALA A 294 1.27 1.64 13.74
N ILE A 295 1.64 2.85 13.30
CA ILE A 295 0.83 4.05 13.56
C ILE A 295 -0.56 3.89 12.99
N PHE A 296 -1.56 4.08 13.86
CA PHE A 296 -2.98 4.08 13.51
C PHE A 296 -3.53 5.50 13.63
N ILE A 297 -3.83 6.11 12.49
CA ILE A 297 -4.30 7.50 12.42
C ILE A 297 -5.82 7.52 12.30
N THR A 298 -6.47 8.18 13.26
CA THR A 298 -7.93 8.37 13.33
C THR A 298 -8.24 9.84 13.61
N PRO A 299 -9.50 10.32 13.42
CA PRO A 299 -9.87 11.68 13.74
C PRO A 299 -9.46 12.10 15.15
N GLY A 300 -8.85 13.30 15.24
CA GLY A 300 -8.21 13.81 16.47
C GLY A 300 -6.67 13.66 16.45
N TYR A 301 -6.10 12.93 15.49
CA TYR A 301 -4.65 12.92 15.29
C TYR A 301 -4.14 14.27 14.80
N ARG A 302 -3.05 14.77 15.40
CA ARG A 302 -2.39 15.99 14.96
C ARG A 302 -1.26 15.68 14.00
N PHE A 303 -1.45 15.98 12.72
CA PHE A 303 -0.41 15.85 11.70
C PHE A 303 0.72 16.83 11.94
N ARG A 304 1.97 16.37 11.74
CA ARG A 304 3.20 17.11 12.06
C ARG A 304 4.08 17.34 10.84
N ALA A 305 4.11 16.35 9.93
CA ALA A 305 5.07 16.32 8.82
C ALA A 305 4.44 16.56 7.45
N VAL A 306 3.14 16.35 7.29
CA VAL A 306 2.48 16.33 5.99
C VAL A 306 1.50 17.49 5.87
N ASP A 307 1.65 18.29 4.80
CA ASP A 307 0.81 19.45 4.52
C ASP A 307 -0.31 19.16 3.53
N LEU A 308 -0.09 18.24 2.57
CA LEU A 308 -1.07 17.77 1.60
C LEU A 308 -0.94 16.25 1.40
N MET A 309 -2.02 15.60 1.00
CA MET A 309 -2.03 14.17 0.72
C MET A 309 -2.67 13.88 -0.64
N LEU A 310 -1.94 13.18 -1.52
CA LEU A 310 -2.50 12.55 -2.72
C LEU A 310 -2.76 11.07 -2.41
N THR A 311 -3.99 10.59 -2.58
CA THR A 311 -4.33 9.19 -2.28
C THR A 311 -5.47 8.68 -3.16
N ASN A 312 -5.68 7.35 -3.19
CA ASN A 312 -6.85 6.74 -3.83
C ASN A 312 -8.11 6.93 -2.99
N PHE A 313 -9.29 6.64 -3.56
CA PHE A 313 -10.50 6.42 -2.79
C PHE A 313 -10.45 5.06 -2.10
N HIS A 314 -10.79 5.03 -0.81
CA HIS A 314 -10.67 3.87 0.07
C HIS A 314 -12.02 3.18 0.30
N LEU A 315 -11.99 1.95 0.84
CA LEU A 315 -13.19 1.17 1.13
C LEU A 315 -13.91 1.66 2.41
N PRO A 316 -15.22 1.40 2.53
CA PRO A 316 -15.96 1.63 3.78
C PRO A 316 -15.31 0.90 4.95
N ARG A 317 -15.40 1.47 6.13
CA ARG A 317 -14.91 0.92 7.41
C ARG A 317 -13.43 0.52 7.40
N SER A 318 -12.62 1.11 6.49
CA SER A 318 -11.18 0.83 6.40
C SER A 318 -10.36 1.80 7.25
N THR A 319 -9.20 1.34 7.73
CA THR A 319 -8.22 2.19 8.42
C THR A 319 -7.78 3.37 7.55
N LEU A 320 -7.80 3.19 6.23
CA LEU A 320 -7.40 4.22 5.27
C LEU A 320 -8.48 5.30 5.11
N PHE A 321 -9.77 4.95 5.17
CA PHE A 321 -10.83 5.96 5.21
C PHE A 321 -10.81 6.73 6.54
N MET A 322 -10.47 6.06 7.66
CA MET A 322 -10.28 6.73 8.95
C MET A 322 -9.12 7.75 8.89
N LEU A 323 -8.02 7.40 8.21
CA LEU A 323 -6.86 8.30 8.02
C LEU A 323 -7.24 9.55 7.21
N VAL A 324 -7.91 9.39 6.07
CA VAL A 324 -8.31 10.57 5.25
C VAL A 324 -9.38 11.41 5.97
N ALA A 325 -10.25 10.77 6.77
CA ALA A 325 -11.20 11.47 7.64
C ALA A 325 -10.49 12.23 8.78
N ALA A 326 -9.39 11.71 9.29
CA ALA A 326 -8.54 12.44 10.25
C ALA A 326 -7.86 13.64 9.58
N PHE A 327 -7.45 13.52 8.32
CA PHE A 327 -6.71 14.55 7.60
C PHE A 327 -7.60 15.72 7.17
N SER A 328 -8.73 15.44 6.53
CA SER A 328 -9.61 16.48 5.93
C SER A 328 -10.95 16.66 6.66
N GLY A 329 -11.15 16.00 7.80
CA GLY A 329 -12.41 16.02 8.55
C GLY A 329 -13.41 14.97 8.05
N LEU A 330 -14.07 14.29 9.00
CA LEU A 330 -15.01 13.19 8.71
C LEU A 330 -16.17 13.63 7.82
N GLU A 331 -16.85 14.73 8.18
CA GLU A 331 -18.02 15.22 7.43
C GLU A 331 -17.63 15.66 6.01
N THR A 332 -16.49 16.33 5.83
CA THR A 332 -15.98 16.72 4.52
C THR A 332 -15.70 15.48 3.68
N MET A 333 -15.06 14.45 4.25
CA MET A 333 -14.76 13.22 3.51
C MET A 333 -16.02 12.43 3.16
N GLN A 334 -17.04 12.43 4.03
CA GLN A 334 -18.34 11.82 3.70
C GLN A 334 -19.01 12.55 2.51
N ARG A 335 -19.00 13.89 2.48
CA ARG A 335 -19.49 14.68 1.32
C ARG A 335 -18.67 14.39 0.05
N ALA A 336 -17.34 14.37 0.17
CA ALA A 336 -16.43 14.09 -0.94
C ALA A 336 -16.67 12.70 -1.55
N TYR A 337 -16.84 11.66 -0.71
CA TYR A 337 -17.11 10.31 -1.18
C TYR A 337 -18.50 10.16 -1.80
N LYS A 338 -19.52 10.80 -1.21
CA LYS A 338 -20.86 10.87 -1.82
C LYS A 338 -20.82 11.53 -3.20
N HIS A 339 -20.10 12.67 -3.33
CA HIS A 339 -19.87 13.33 -4.61
C HIS A 339 -19.17 12.39 -5.60
N ALA A 340 -18.06 11.77 -5.21
CA ALA A 340 -17.29 10.87 -6.05
C ALA A 340 -18.12 9.69 -6.58
N ILE A 341 -18.93 9.05 -5.72
CA ILE A 341 -19.82 7.95 -6.12
C ILE A 341 -20.85 8.44 -7.12
N SER A 342 -21.52 9.56 -6.86
CA SER A 342 -22.55 10.12 -7.76
C SER A 342 -21.97 10.62 -9.07
N ALA A 343 -20.76 11.17 -9.07
CA ALA A 343 -20.05 11.64 -10.26
C ALA A 343 -19.35 10.53 -11.04
N GLY A 344 -19.41 9.26 -10.58
CA GLY A 344 -18.88 8.12 -11.31
C GLY A 344 -17.38 7.93 -11.19
N TYR A 345 -16.76 8.41 -10.11
CA TYR A 345 -15.37 8.07 -9.79
C TYR A 345 -15.19 6.59 -9.53
N ARG A 346 -14.00 6.10 -9.83
CA ARG A 346 -13.58 4.72 -9.58
C ARG A 346 -12.81 4.64 -8.27
N PHE A 347 -13.00 3.56 -7.57
CA PHE A 347 -12.49 3.37 -6.21
C PHE A 347 -11.38 2.33 -6.16
N TYR A 348 -10.58 2.40 -5.11
CA TYR A 348 -9.57 1.48 -4.65
C TYR A 348 -8.29 1.53 -5.48
N SER A 349 -7.47 0.44 -5.52
CA SER A 349 -6.07 0.45 -5.98
C SER A 349 -5.85 0.97 -7.40
N TYR A 350 -6.75 0.64 -8.33
CA TYR A 350 -6.72 1.08 -9.73
C TYR A 350 -7.75 2.20 -10.04
N GLY A 351 -8.39 2.71 -8.98
CA GLY A 351 -9.37 3.77 -9.08
C GLY A 351 -8.76 5.14 -9.34
N ASP A 352 -9.55 6.15 -9.07
CA ASP A 352 -9.19 7.55 -9.20
C ASP A 352 -8.55 8.08 -7.90
N ALA A 353 -8.13 9.33 -7.88
CA ALA A 353 -7.37 9.92 -6.78
C ALA A 353 -8.10 11.08 -6.10
N CYS A 354 -7.65 11.39 -4.88
CA CYS A 354 -7.97 12.62 -4.16
C CYS A 354 -6.70 13.41 -3.85
N LEU A 355 -6.73 14.74 -3.99
CA LEU A 355 -5.75 15.65 -3.41
C LEU A 355 -6.40 16.33 -2.21
N LEU A 356 -5.93 15.97 -1.02
CA LEU A 356 -6.51 16.37 0.25
C LEU A 356 -5.73 17.50 0.91
N TYR A 357 -6.46 18.51 1.36
CA TYR A 357 -5.96 19.56 2.23
C TYR A 357 -6.37 19.24 3.68
N PRO A 358 -5.55 19.59 4.67
CA PRO A 358 -5.88 19.33 6.07
C PRO A 358 -7.08 20.17 6.52
N VAL A 359 -7.85 19.62 7.46
CA VAL A 359 -8.80 20.41 8.22
C VAL A 359 -8.02 21.41 9.12
N SER A 360 -8.49 22.65 9.16
CA SER A 360 -7.89 23.76 9.94
C SER A 360 -8.00 23.52 11.45
#